data_177db02598dada58cab66779031d0685
#
_entry.id   177db02598dada58cab66779031d0685
#
_cell.length_a   1.000
_cell.length_b   1.000
_cell.length_c   1.000
_cell.angle_alpha   90.00
_cell.angle_beta   90.00
_cell.angle_gamma   90.00
#
_symmetry.space_group_name_H-M   'P 1'
#
loop_
_entity.id
_entity.type
_entity.pdbx_description
1 polymer ?
#
loop_
_entity_poly.entity_id
_entity_poly.type
_entity_poly.pdbx_seq_one_letter_code
_entity_poly.pdbx_strand_id
1 'polypeptide(L)' 'MECSKENKCIECHVSQCANHSTCGEYCALDRITVGTHEGNPTMDQCTDCMSFRKK' A
#
# COMPACT_ATOMS: atom_id res chain seq x y z
N MET A 1 -3.00 14.70 15.61
CA MET A 1 -2.76 13.98 14.35
C MET A 1 -3.89 12.99 14.10
N GLU A 2 -4.49 13.08 12.94
CA GLU A 2 -5.65 12.25 12.61
C GLU A 2 -5.23 10.86 12.20
N CYS A 3 -5.86 9.87 12.83
CA CYS A 3 -5.64 8.47 12.46
C CYS A 3 -6.89 7.85 11.84
N SER A 4 -7.89 8.68 11.54
CA SER A 4 -9.19 8.18 11.11
C SER A 4 -9.19 7.59 9.71
N LYS A 5 -8.17 7.86 8.93
CA LYS A 5 -8.08 7.35 7.56
C LYS A 5 -7.33 6.03 7.45
N GLU A 6 -6.91 5.51 8.58
CA GLU A 6 -6.22 4.23 8.59
C GLU A 6 -7.19 3.11 8.22
N ASN A 7 -6.87 2.39 7.16
CA ASN A 7 -7.69 1.27 6.72
C ASN A 7 -7.07 -0.02 7.22
N LYS A 8 -7.64 -0.59 8.25
CA LYS A 8 -7.07 -1.77 8.90
C LYS A 8 -7.22 -3.04 8.07
N CYS A 9 -7.94 -2.96 6.97
CA CYS A 9 -8.04 -4.08 6.04
C CYS A 9 -6.88 -4.13 5.06
N ILE A 10 -6.06 -3.06 5.01
CA ILE A 10 -4.94 -2.98 4.08
C ILE A 10 -3.69 -2.69 4.91
N GLU A 11 -3.00 -3.76 5.30
CA GLU A 11 -1.75 -3.61 6.02
C GLU A 11 -0.65 -3.19 5.05
N CYS A 12 0.09 -2.15 5.39
CA CYS A 12 1.10 -1.59 4.52
C CYS A 12 2.30 -1.17 5.34
N HIS A 13 3.47 -1.62 4.93
CA HIS A 13 4.71 -1.31 5.63
C HIS A 13 5.59 -0.35 4.86
N VAL A 14 5.08 0.24 3.78
CA VAL A 14 5.86 1.13 2.92
C VAL A 14 5.65 2.56 3.39
N SER A 15 6.49 2.99 4.31
CA SER A 15 6.37 4.33 4.91
C SER A 15 6.72 5.44 3.93
N GLN A 16 7.35 5.10 2.81
CA GLN A 16 7.66 6.09 1.77
C GLN A 16 6.47 6.43 0.90
N CYS A 17 5.36 5.74 1.09
CA CYS A 17 4.15 6.00 0.31
C CYS A 17 3.35 7.14 0.93
N ALA A 18 2.89 8.07 0.09
CA ALA A 18 2.09 9.20 0.55
C ALA A 18 0.72 8.75 1.08
N ASN A 19 0.27 7.57 0.67
CA ASN A 19 -1.02 7.02 1.11
C ASN A 19 -0.88 6.13 2.35
N HIS A 20 0.32 6.01 2.88
CA HIS A 20 0.55 5.24 4.11
C HIS A 20 0.01 6.02 5.31
N SER A 21 -0.67 5.32 6.20
CA SER A 21 -1.20 5.94 7.41
C SER A 21 -0.07 6.47 8.28
N THR A 22 -0.32 7.57 8.96
CA THR A 22 0.68 8.15 9.85
C THR A 22 0.61 7.55 11.26
N CYS A 23 -0.37 6.70 11.52
CA CYS A 23 -0.61 6.18 12.86
C CYS A 23 -0.31 4.69 13.00
N GLY A 24 0.01 4.01 11.91
CA GLY A 24 0.27 2.59 11.97
C GLY A 24 0.73 2.05 10.64
N GLU A 25 0.78 0.75 10.55
CA GLU A 25 1.27 0.06 9.35
C GLU A 25 0.11 -0.32 8.44
N TYR A 26 -0.69 0.67 8.10
CA TYR A 26 -1.88 0.47 7.27
C TYR A 26 -1.95 1.53 6.19
N CYS A 27 -2.65 1.20 5.12
CA CYS A 27 -2.90 2.13 4.04
C CYS A 27 -4.07 3.05 4.42
N ALA A 28 -4.02 4.29 3.94
CA ALA A 28 -5.10 5.26 4.21
C ALA A 28 -6.18 5.24 3.14
N LEU A 29 -6.01 4.44 2.10
CA LEU A 29 -6.97 4.38 1.00
C LEU A 29 -8.09 3.38 1.30
N ASP A 30 -9.25 3.61 0.68
CA ASP A 30 -10.37 2.67 0.81
C ASP A 30 -10.07 1.36 0.09
N ARG A 31 -9.32 1.43 -1.00
CA ARG A 31 -8.93 0.27 -1.78
C ARG A 31 -7.63 0.58 -2.50
N ILE A 32 -6.95 -0.48 -2.91
CA ILE A 32 -5.73 -0.33 -3.70
C ILE A 32 -5.82 -1.26 -4.91
N THR A 33 -5.00 -0.98 -5.89
CA THR A 33 -4.86 -1.83 -7.06
C THR A 33 -3.52 -2.54 -6.97
N VAL A 34 -3.55 -3.85 -7.00
CA VAL A 34 -2.33 -4.65 -6.94
C VAL A 34 -2.08 -5.24 -8.32
N GLY A 35 -0.88 -5.08 -8.80
CA GLY A 35 -0.50 -5.61 -10.11
C GLY A 35 0.88 -6.21 -10.05
N THR A 36 1.48 -6.37 -11.20
CA THR A 36 2.80 -6.97 -11.29
C THR A 36 3.58 -6.34 -12.44
N HIS A 37 4.90 -6.32 -12.27
CA HIS A 37 5.80 -5.86 -13.34
C HIS A 37 6.30 -7.04 -14.18
N GLU A 38 5.81 -8.25 -13.90
CA GLU A 38 6.20 -9.46 -14.61
C GLU A 38 5.04 -9.97 -15.45
N GLY A 39 5.36 -10.56 -16.59
CA GLY A 39 4.34 -11.18 -17.42
C GLY A 39 3.79 -12.48 -16.82
N ASN A 40 4.59 -13.12 -15.98
CA ASN A 40 4.19 -14.37 -15.32
C ASN A 40 4.77 -14.40 -13.92
N PRO A 41 4.14 -13.67 -12.97
CA PRO A 41 4.68 -13.56 -11.62
C PRO A 41 4.68 -14.92 -10.91
N THR A 42 5.81 -15.24 -10.29
CA THR A 42 5.98 -16.51 -9.60
C THR A 42 6.40 -16.32 -8.14
N MET A 43 6.69 -15.08 -7.73
CA MET A 43 7.15 -14.78 -6.38
C MET A 43 6.43 -13.55 -5.87
N ASP A 44 6.37 -13.42 -4.55
CA ASP A 44 5.70 -12.28 -3.95
C ASP A 44 6.41 -10.95 -4.27
N GLN A 45 7.72 -10.98 -4.55
CA GLN A 45 8.44 -9.79 -4.96
C GLN A 45 8.01 -9.29 -6.35
N CYS A 46 7.29 -10.11 -7.09
CA CYS A 46 6.79 -9.72 -8.42
C CYS A 46 5.47 -8.97 -8.33
N THR A 47 5.00 -8.70 -7.14
CA THR A 47 3.71 -8.05 -6.90
C THR A 47 3.94 -6.60 -6.49
N ASP A 48 3.22 -5.70 -7.13
CA ASP A 48 3.38 -4.28 -6.90
C ASP A 48 2.05 -3.64 -6.52
N CYS A 49 2.10 -2.69 -5.59
CA CYS A 49 0.94 -1.86 -5.31
C CYS A 49 0.90 -0.74 -6.34
N MET A 50 -0.10 -0.78 -7.21
CA MET A 50 -0.25 0.23 -8.26
C MET A 50 -0.77 1.54 -7.72
N SER A 51 -1.20 1.56 -6.46
CA SER A 51 -1.68 2.76 -5.79
C SER A 51 -0.57 3.46 -5.02
N PHE A 52 0.65 2.96 -5.11
CA PHE A 52 1.79 3.57 -4.45
C PHE A 52 2.02 4.98 -4.99
N ARG A 53 2.27 5.91 -4.09
CA ARG A 53 2.60 7.27 -4.49
C ARG A 53 3.74 7.76 -3.62
N LYS A 54 4.85 8.05 -4.23
CA LYS A 54 6.03 8.50 -3.49
C LYS A 54 5.78 9.86 -2.88
N LYS A 55 6.21 10.02 -1.64
CA LYS A 55 6.12 11.30 -0.96
C LYS A 55 6.97 12.38 -1.63
#